data_bb0d89b4ee00e9fa5a29a014bb08c138
#
_entry.id   bb0d89b4ee00e9fa5a29a014bb08c138
#
_cell.length_a   1.000
_cell.length_b   1.000
_cell.length_c   1.000
_cell.angle_alpha   90.00
_cell.angle_beta   90.00
_cell.angle_gamma   90.00
#
_symmetry.space_group_name_H-M   'P 1'
#
loop_
_entity.id
_entity.type
_entity.pdbx_description
1 polymer ?
#
loop_
_entity_poly.entity_id
_entity_poly.type
_entity_poly.pdbx_seq_one_letter_code
_entity_poly.pdbx_strand_id
1 'polypeptide(L)'
;MGRYLTRTGVIVLLLLGTALSLPSLAAAHGATSGEDDPCLRRVGERVVHFSAYQPQYELKDQYCTDIPKEGDTFLVVDLVDPSLRHEPVGMRVMKGNGSNEADDQIVADIRPSTHPDGVLRGEVRLDEGLYTVTIAAEKQNLMRRPQYLLRVHMTDYQKLARSVGFPLLGVLLAGWLVYKLVRSKWVQNRWAAPRS
;
A
#
# COMPACT_ATOMS: atom_id res chain seq x y z
N MET A 1 20.31 -49.88 1.25
CA MET A 1 20.36 -48.54 1.88
C MET A 1 19.85 -47.38 0.96
N GLY A 2 20.00 -47.45 -0.35
CA GLY A 2 19.62 -46.38 -1.27
C GLY A 2 18.14 -46.06 -1.46
N ARG A 3 17.23 -47.04 -1.29
CA ARG A 3 15.80 -46.90 -1.62
C ARG A 3 14.98 -46.09 -0.61
N TYR A 4 15.47 -45.85 0.59
CA TYR A 4 14.76 -45.09 1.63
C TYR A 4 15.14 -43.58 1.59
N LEU A 5 16.39 -43.28 1.26
CA LEU A 5 16.82 -41.88 1.04
C LEU A 5 16.05 -41.23 -0.11
N THR A 6 15.72 -42.01 -1.16
CA THR A 6 14.91 -41.51 -2.28
C THR A 6 13.44 -41.28 -1.89
N ARG A 7 12.84 -42.10 -1.06
CA ARG A 7 11.43 -41.95 -0.64
C ARG A 7 11.22 -40.75 0.30
N THR A 8 12.12 -40.52 1.25
CA THR A 8 12.05 -39.35 2.13
C THR A 8 12.36 -38.06 1.34
N GLY A 9 13.33 -38.10 0.43
CA GLY A 9 13.62 -36.99 -0.44
C GLY A 9 12.44 -36.61 -1.35
N VAL A 10 11.75 -37.63 -1.89
CA VAL A 10 10.55 -37.41 -2.72
C VAL A 10 9.40 -36.84 -1.92
N ILE A 11 9.16 -37.30 -0.69
CA ILE A 11 8.10 -36.79 0.19
C ILE A 11 8.40 -35.31 0.59
N VAL A 12 9.65 -35.01 0.91
CA VAL A 12 10.06 -33.63 1.22
C VAL A 12 9.94 -32.73 -0.01
N LEU A 13 10.32 -33.20 -1.20
CA LEU A 13 10.14 -32.46 -2.45
C LEU A 13 8.67 -32.26 -2.80
N LEU A 14 7.82 -33.26 -2.60
CA LEU A 14 6.38 -33.15 -2.80
C LEU A 14 5.72 -32.15 -1.82
N LEU A 15 6.13 -32.16 -0.55
CA LEU A 15 5.63 -31.21 0.45
C LEU A 15 6.13 -29.77 0.18
N LEU A 16 7.37 -29.60 -0.28
CA LEU A 16 7.84 -28.31 -0.74
C LEU A 16 7.11 -27.86 -2.02
N GLY A 17 6.88 -28.74 -2.96
CA GLY A 17 6.17 -28.47 -4.20
C GLY A 17 4.72 -28.04 -3.98
N THR A 18 4.00 -28.65 -3.04
CA THR A 18 2.62 -28.28 -2.68
C THR A 18 2.56 -26.95 -1.93
N ALA A 19 3.58 -26.59 -1.14
CA ALA A 19 3.66 -25.30 -0.46
C ALA A 19 3.92 -24.13 -1.43
N LEU A 20 4.61 -24.40 -2.55
CA LEU A 20 4.87 -23.41 -3.61
C LEU A 20 3.72 -23.26 -4.62
N SER A 21 2.83 -24.26 -4.69
CA SER A 21 1.67 -24.27 -5.59
C SER A 21 0.36 -23.86 -4.91
N LEU A 22 0.41 -23.28 -3.73
CA LEU A 22 -0.76 -22.59 -3.19
C LEU A 22 -1.07 -21.43 -4.17
N PRO A 23 -2.21 -21.45 -4.87
CA PRO A 23 -2.59 -20.32 -5.68
C PRO A 23 -2.62 -19.14 -4.72
N SER A 24 -1.81 -18.11 -5.01
CA SER A 24 -2.09 -16.80 -4.45
C SER A 24 -3.56 -16.58 -4.74
N LEU A 25 -4.37 -16.42 -3.70
CA LEU A 25 -5.72 -15.92 -3.86
C LEU A 25 -5.51 -14.60 -4.61
N ALA A 26 -5.62 -14.68 -5.94
CA ALA A 26 -5.76 -13.51 -6.77
C ALA A 26 -7.04 -12.88 -6.24
N ALA A 27 -6.89 -11.91 -5.34
CA ALA A 27 -7.95 -10.99 -5.04
C ALA A 27 -8.23 -10.32 -6.38
N ALA A 28 -9.17 -10.88 -7.13
CA ALA A 28 -9.84 -10.17 -8.18
C ALA A 28 -10.47 -8.99 -7.45
N HIS A 29 -9.83 -7.83 -7.53
CA HIS A 29 -10.40 -6.57 -7.12
C HIS A 29 -11.57 -6.31 -8.08
N GLY A 30 -12.69 -7.02 -7.82
CA GLY A 30 -14.00 -6.56 -8.21
C GLY A 30 -14.16 -5.21 -7.51
N ALA A 31 -14.71 -4.24 -8.22
CA ALA A 31 -14.98 -2.89 -7.76
C ALA A 31 -15.41 -2.93 -6.28
N THR A 32 -14.50 -2.58 -5.39
CA THR A 32 -14.77 -2.44 -3.97
C THR A 32 -15.87 -1.39 -3.85
N SER A 33 -16.95 -1.73 -3.19
CA SER A 33 -17.95 -0.76 -2.74
C SER A 33 -17.15 0.42 -2.16
N GLY A 34 -17.40 1.64 -2.61
CA GLY A 34 -16.56 2.83 -2.39
C GLY A 34 -16.17 3.19 -0.94
N GLU A 35 -16.46 2.33 0.02
CA GLU A 35 -16.07 2.45 1.43
C GLU A 35 -14.61 2.03 1.69
N ASP A 36 -14.05 1.15 0.87
CA ASP A 36 -12.68 0.63 1.02
C ASP A 36 -11.64 1.33 0.13
N ASP A 37 -12.05 2.33 -0.65
CA ASP A 37 -11.14 3.08 -1.51
C ASP A 37 -10.30 4.06 -0.68
N PRO A 38 -8.98 3.87 -0.57
CA PRO A 38 -8.09 4.76 0.18
C PRO A 38 -8.03 6.17 -0.40
N CYS A 39 -8.49 6.38 -1.62
CA CYS A 39 -8.53 7.68 -2.29
C CYS A 39 -9.78 8.48 -1.96
N LEU A 40 -10.83 7.85 -1.41
CA LEU A 40 -12.03 8.52 -0.96
C LEU A 40 -11.87 9.07 0.46
N ARG A 41 -12.32 10.30 0.68
CA ARG A 41 -12.40 10.93 2.00
C ARG A 41 -13.69 11.69 2.15
N ARG A 42 -14.16 11.77 3.40
CA ARG A 42 -15.35 12.55 3.75
C ARG A 42 -14.96 13.96 4.18
N VAL A 43 -15.64 14.94 3.61
CA VAL A 43 -15.59 16.35 3.99
C VAL A 43 -16.91 16.67 4.70
N GLY A 44 -17.00 16.45 6.00
CA GLY A 44 -18.27 16.41 6.71
C GLY A 44 -19.09 15.19 6.29
N GLU A 45 -20.29 15.40 5.73
CA GLU A 45 -21.12 14.34 5.15
C GLU A 45 -20.84 14.08 3.66
N ARG A 46 -20.03 14.91 3.04
CA ARG A 46 -19.76 14.91 1.60
C ARG A 46 -18.50 14.11 1.28
N VAL A 47 -18.41 13.62 0.06
CA VAL A 47 -17.33 12.76 -0.38
C VAL A 47 -16.50 13.44 -1.46
N VAL A 48 -15.20 13.35 -1.33
CA VAL A 48 -14.20 13.74 -2.35
C VAL A 48 -13.32 12.54 -2.67
N HIS A 49 -12.89 12.46 -3.92
CA HIS A 49 -11.93 11.47 -4.39
C HIS A 49 -10.66 12.18 -4.84
N PHE A 50 -9.52 11.78 -4.29
CA PHE A 50 -8.23 12.37 -4.61
C PHE A 50 -7.40 11.44 -5.47
N SER A 51 -6.74 12.01 -6.47
CA SER A 51 -5.85 11.29 -7.37
C SER A 51 -4.62 12.13 -7.69
N ALA A 52 -3.47 11.49 -7.75
CA ALA A 52 -2.22 12.07 -8.24
C ALA A 52 -1.76 11.31 -9.48
N TYR A 53 -1.24 12.03 -10.47
CA TYR A 53 -0.79 11.48 -11.75
C TYR A 53 0.61 11.99 -12.08
N GLN A 54 1.44 11.12 -12.64
CA GLN A 54 2.77 11.45 -13.17
C GLN A 54 2.88 11.00 -14.63
N PRO A 55 2.25 11.71 -15.60
CA PRO A 55 2.18 11.28 -17.00
C PRO A 55 3.53 11.10 -17.68
N GLN A 56 4.58 11.78 -17.17
CA GLN A 56 5.95 11.63 -17.66
C GLN A 56 6.55 10.25 -17.40
N TYR A 57 5.97 9.47 -16.49
CA TYR A 57 6.40 8.12 -16.17
C TYR A 57 5.38 7.07 -16.58
N GLU A 58 4.11 7.25 -16.17
CA GLU A 58 3.02 6.31 -16.42
C GLU A 58 1.74 7.08 -16.76
N LEU A 59 1.23 6.89 -17.99
CA LEU A 59 0.08 7.64 -18.49
C LEU A 59 -1.25 7.25 -17.84
N LYS A 60 -1.36 6.03 -17.29
CA LYS A 60 -2.62 5.47 -16.81
C LYS A 60 -2.66 5.26 -15.30
N ASP A 61 -1.52 5.37 -14.64
CA ASP A 61 -1.44 5.10 -13.21
C ASP A 61 -1.92 6.29 -12.38
N GLN A 62 -2.69 5.97 -11.37
CA GLN A 62 -3.32 6.90 -10.46
C GLN A 62 -2.91 6.52 -9.03
N TYR A 63 -2.47 7.52 -8.28
CA TYR A 63 -1.94 7.36 -6.94
C TYR A 63 -2.73 8.21 -5.95
N CYS A 64 -2.87 7.78 -4.71
CA CYS A 64 -3.45 8.60 -3.64
C CYS A 64 -2.70 8.52 -2.31
N THR A 65 -1.70 7.64 -2.21
CA THR A 65 -0.86 7.48 -1.01
C THR A 65 0.61 7.37 -1.36
N ASP A 66 0.97 6.44 -2.24
CA ASP A 66 2.36 6.15 -2.59
C ASP A 66 2.63 6.59 -4.02
N ILE A 67 3.45 7.60 -4.20
CA ILE A 67 3.90 8.11 -5.50
C ILE A 67 5.28 7.51 -5.75
N PRO A 68 5.46 6.71 -6.83
CA PRO A 68 6.67 5.90 -6.99
C PRO A 68 7.92 6.71 -7.34
N LYS A 69 7.76 7.91 -7.88
CA LYS A 69 8.89 8.74 -8.33
C LYS A 69 8.70 10.20 -7.92
N GLU A 70 9.81 10.90 -7.77
CA GLU A 70 9.82 12.35 -7.64
C GLU A 70 9.58 13.02 -9.00
N GLY A 71 9.12 14.27 -8.99
CA GLY A 71 8.92 15.06 -10.21
C GLY A 71 7.57 15.78 -10.27
N ASP A 72 7.25 16.26 -11.46
CA ASP A 72 6.02 16.99 -11.69
C ASP A 72 4.82 16.07 -11.53
N THR A 73 3.89 16.49 -10.68
CA THR A 73 2.74 15.66 -10.27
C THR A 73 1.47 16.47 -10.41
N PHE A 74 0.51 15.92 -11.15
CA PHE A 74 -0.82 16.50 -11.31
C PHE A 74 -1.72 15.95 -10.20
N LEU A 75 -2.28 16.84 -9.41
CA LEU A 75 -3.21 16.53 -8.33
C LEU A 75 -4.63 16.82 -8.79
N VAL A 76 -5.51 15.87 -8.64
CA VAL A 76 -6.90 15.97 -9.04
C VAL A 76 -7.79 15.59 -7.87
N VAL A 77 -8.77 16.43 -7.58
CA VAL A 77 -9.80 16.17 -6.58
C VAL A 77 -11.16 16.20 -7.27
N ASP A 78 -11.79 15.03 -7.33
CA ASP A 78 -13.15 14.91 -7.82
C ASP A 78 -14.12 15.22 -6.68
N LEU A 79 -14.94 16.25 -6.87
CA LEU A 79 -16.02 16.64 -5.96
C LEU A 79 -17.22 15.73 -6.23
N VAL A 80 -17.22 14.53 -5.63
CA VAL A 80 -18.24 13.50 -5.86
C VAL A 80 -19.61 14.01 -5.50
N ASP A 81 -19.70 14.74 -4.38
CA ASP A 81 -20.95 15.37 -3.95
C ASP A 81 -21.21 16.66 -4.76
N PRO A 82 -22.36 16.74 -5.47
CA PRO A 82 -22.70 17.91 -6.28
C PRO A 82 -22.78 19.22 -5.49
N SER A 83 -23.05 19.19 -4.19
CA SER A 83 -23.13 20.40 -3.37
C SER A 83 -21.78 21.11 -3.24
N LEU A 84 -20.66 20.36 -3.28
CA LEU A 84 -19.30 20.92 -3.23
C LEU A 84 -18.93 21.74 -4.47
N ARG A 85 -19.59 21.50 -5.61
CA ARG A 85 -19.29 22.18 -6.87
C ARG A 85 -19.65 23.68 -6.85
N HIS A 86 -20.57 24.05 -5.98
CA HIS A 86 -21.06 25.42 -5.80
C HIS A 86 -20.44 26.12 -4.59
N GLU A 87 -19.62 25.43 -3.82
CA GLU A 87 -18.89 26.00 -2.70
C GLU A 87 -17.42 26.26 -3.09
N PRO A 88 -16.79 27.29 -2.52
CA PRO A 88 -15.36 27.49 -2.71
C PRO A 88 -14.56 26.35 -2.07
N VAL A 89 -13.91 25.54 -2.89
CA VAL A 89 -13.02 24.46 -2.47
C VAL A 89 -11.61 24.74 -2.94
N GLY A 90 -10.63 24.59 -2.05
CA GLY A 90 -9.22 24.76 -2.34
C GLY A 90 -8.41 23.57 -1.86
N MET A 91 -7.14 23.54 -2.24
CA MET A 91 -6.21 22.48 -1.89
C MET A 91 -4.87 23.09 -1.48
N ARG A 92 -4.31 22.59 -0.39
CA ARG A 92 -2.97 22.96 0.07
C ARG A 92 -2.10 21.72 0.17
N VAL A 93 -0.89 21.81 -0.32
CA VAL A 93 0.14 20.78 -0.24
C VAL A 93 1.27 21.29 0.64
N MET A 94 1.57 20.53 1.69
CA MET A 94 2.65 20.83 2.63
C MET A 94 3.64 19.67 2.67
N LYS A 95 4.92 19.98 2.73
CA LYS A 95 5.96 18.97 2.95
C LYS A 95 6.00 18.67 4.44
N GLY A 96 5.71 17.42 4.81
CA GLY A 96 5.61 16.97 6.19
C GLY A 96 4.45 16.00 6.38
N ASN A 97 4.29 15.51 7.60
CA ASN A 97 3.25 14.53 7.95
C ASN A 97 1.96 15.17 8.51
N GLY A 98 1.84 16.50 8.47
CA GLY A 98 0.68 17.24 8.98
C GLY A 98 0.54 17.28 10.49
N SER A 99 1.51 16.77 11.25
CA SER A 99 1.46 16.74 12.71
C SER A 99 1.93 18.05 13.37
N ASN A 100 2.72 18.85 12.64
CA ASN A 100 3.26 20.15 13.09
C ASN A 100 3.14 21.19 11.97
N GLU A 101 1.97 21.83 11.85
CA GLU A 101 1.74 22.85 10.83
C GLU A 101 2.75 24.03 10.89
N ALA A 102 3.44 24.22 12.01
CA ALA A 102 4.44 25.29 12.17
C ALA A 102 5.77 24.98 11.46
N ASP A 103 6.10 23.71 11.28
CA ASP A 103 7.34 23.26 10.64
C ASP A 103 7.13 22.80 9.19
N ASP A 104 5.87 22.61 8.76
CA ASP A 104 5.53 22.08 7.45
C ASP A 104 5.64 23.20 6.39
N GLN A 105 6.50 22.99 5.41
CA GLN A 105 6.67 23.92 4.30
C GLN A 105 5.52 23.80 3.29
N ILE A 106 4.84 24.90 2.99
CA ILE A 106 3.84 24.95 1.90
C ILE A 106 4.56 24.84 0.56
N VAL A 107 4.19 23.81 -0.21
CA VAL A 107 4.75 23.54 -1.53
C VAL A 107 3.81 24.04 -2.63
N ALA A 108 2.49 23.90 -2.42
CA ALA A 108 1.48 24.45 -3.31
C ALA A 108 0.24 24.89 -2.50
N ASP A 109 -0.38 26.00 -2.93
CA ASP A 109 -1.61 26.52 -2.32
C ASP A 109 -2.57 26.98 -3.44
N ILE A 110 -3.58 26.14 -3.68
CA ILE A 110 -4.65 26.40 -4.63
C ILE A 110 -5.80 27.02 -3.86
N ARG A 111 -6.01 28.31 -4.11
CA ARG A 111 -7.00 29.10 -3.40
C ARG A 111 -8.42 28.56 -3.60
N PRO A 112 -9.26 28.64 -2.57
CA PRO A 112 -10.66 28.23 -2.69
C PRO A 112 -11.37 28.97 -3.84
N SER A 113 -11.97 28.19 -4.74
CA SER A 113 -12.82 28.67 -5.83
C SER A 113 -13.94 27.67 -6.11
N THR A 114 -14.96 28.08 -6.84
CA THR A 114 -16.04 27.18 -7.24
C THR A 114 -15.63 26.35 -8.45
N HIS A 115 -16.01 25.08 -8.46
CA HIS A 115 -15.67 24.12 -9.51
C HIS A 115 -16.95 23.50 -10.09
N PRO A 116 -17.65 24.18 -11.01
CA PRO A 116 -18.93 23.67 -11.57
C PRO A 116 -18.76 22.35 -12.32
N ASP A 117 -17.57 22.09 -12.90
CA ASP A 117 -17.21 20.84 -13.55
C ASP A 117 -16.99 19.69 -12.54
N GLY A 118 -16.95 20.01 -11.24
CA GLY A 118 -16.76 19.04 -10.16
C GLY A 118 -15.31 18.61 -9.99
N VAL A 119 -14.33 19.29 -10.59
CA VAL A 119 -12.93 18.85 -10.53
C VAL A 119 -12.00 20.02 -10.16
N LEU A 120 -11.33 19.87 -9.02
CA LEU A 120 -10.24 20.75 -8.61
C LEU A 120 -8.91 20.16 -9.09
N ARG A 121 -8.13 20.95 -9.83
CA ARG A 121 -6.85 20.52 -10.40
C ARG A 121 -5.71 21.37 -9.87
N GLY A 122 -4.56 20.73 -9.64
CA GLY A 122 -3.31 21.40 -9.29
C GLY A 122 -2.12 20.69 -9.91
N GLU A 123 -1.06 21.42 -10.09
CA GLU A 123 0.22 20.90 -10.54
C GLU A 123 1.28 21.32 -9.51
N VAL A 124 2.14 20.37 -9.13
CA VAL A 124 3.18 20.57 -8.14
C VAL A 124 4.36 19.65 -8.43
N ARG A 125 5.57 20.16 -8.25
CA ARG A 125 6.77 19.35 -8.25
C ARG A 125 7.00 18.80 -6.86
N LEU A 126 7.04 17.47 -6.75
CA LEU A 126 7.27 16.75 -5.50
C LEU A 126 8.64 16.09 -5.56
N ASP A 127 9.49 16.40 -4.59
CA ASP A 127 10.74 15.71 -4.34
C ASP A 127 10.50 14.50 -3.42
N GLU A 128 11.52 13.69 -3.17
CA GLU A 128 11.43 12.59 -2.21
C GLU A 128 11.00 13.09 -0.81
N GLY A 129 10.04 12.41 -0.21
CA GLY A 129 9.58 12.75 1.14
C GLY A 129 8.10 12.49 1.40
N LEU A 130 7.68 12.98 2.57
CA LEU A 130 6.28 12.96 3.00
C LEU A 130 5.63 14.30 2.69
N TYR A 131 4.39 14.23 2.24
CA TYR A 131 3.57 15.41 1.96
C TYR A 131 2.16 15.20 2.49
N THR A 132 1.58 16.28 3.00
CA THR A 132 0.18 16.30 3.41
C THR A 132 -0.61 17.19 2.45
N VAL A 133 -1.60 16.61 1.79
CA VAL A 133 -2.57 17.32 0.95
C VAL A 133 -3.82 17.54 1.77
N THR A 134 -4.16 18.80 2.01
CA THR A 134 -5.37 19.21 2.75
C THR A 134 -6.36 19.85 1.78
N ILE A 135 -7.59 19.34 1.77
CA ILE A 135 -8.70 19.91 0.99
C ILE A 135 -9.57 20.70 1.95
N ALA A 136 -9.83 21.96 1.59
CA ALA A 136 -10.60 22.88 2.42
C ALA A 136 -11.77 23.49 1.66
N ALA A 137 -12.98 23.34 2.18
CA ALA A 137 -14.12 24.19 1.80
C ALA A 137 -14.23 25.36 2.77
N GLU A 138 -14.55 26.55 2.28
CA GLU A 138 -14.49 27.80 3.04
C GLU A 138 -15.33 27.81 4.32
N LYS A 139 -16.44 27.09 4.33
CA LYS A 139 -17.39 27.04 5.47
C LYS A 139 -17.08 25.97 6.51
N GLN A 140 -15.98 25.24 6.39
CA GLN A 140 -15.69 24.13 7.31
C GLN A 140 -14.67 24.49 8.39
N ASN A 141 -14.96 24.05 9.63
CA ASN A 141 -14.03 24.12 10.75
C ASN A 141 -12.72 23.40 10.44
N LEU A 142 -11.61 24.02 10.79
CA LEU A 142 -10.22 23.55 10.60
C LEU A 142 -9.97 22.10 11.06
N MET A 143 -10.74 21.61 12.05
CA MET A 143 -10.57 20.28 12.64
C MET A 143 -11.12 19.09 11.82
N ARG A 144 -11.84 19.33 10.73
CA ARG A 144 -12.46 18.28 9.90
C ARG A 144 -12.07 18.35 8.43
N ARG A 145 -10.87 18.85 8.14
CA ARG A 145 -10.37 18.90 6.77
C ARG A 145 -9.85 17.51 6.38
N PRO A 146 -10.31 16.93 5.26
CA PRO A 146 -9.72 15.69 4.78
C PRO A 146 -8.26 15.92 4.41
N GLN A 147 -7.43 15.03 4.91
CA GLN A 147 -5.99 15.03 4.64
C GLN A 147 -5.61 13.73 3.97
N TYR A 148 -4.77 13.85 2.95
CA TYR A 148 -4.12 12.72 2.30
C TYR A 148 -2.63 12.80 2.56
N LEU A 149 -2.06 11.72 3.06
CA LEU A 149 -0.63 11.59 3.27
C LEU A 149 -0.03 10.93 2.04
N LEU A 150 0.80 11.67 1.31
CA LEU A 150 1.53 11.20 0.16
C LEU A 150 2.96 10.85 0.55
N ARG A 151 3.41 9.69 0.13
CA ARG A 151 4.81 9.24 0.24
C ARG A 151 5.40 9.21 -1.16
N VAL A 152 6.33 10.11 -1.42
CA VAL A 152 6.97 10.25 -2.73
C VAL A 152 8.32 9.54 -2.71
N HIS A 153 8.51 8.57 -3.61
CA HIS A 153 9.75 7.80 -3.80
C HIS A 153 10.26 7.13 -2.50
N MET A 154 9.38 6.89 -1.55
CA MET A 154 9.73 6.25 -0.28
C MET A 154 9.43 4.76 -0.28
N THR A 155 10.40 3.94 0.11
CA THR A 155 10.20 2.50 0.25
C THR A 155 9.35 2.18 1.47
N ASP A 156 8.24 1.50 1.26
CA ASP A 156 7.42 0.97 2.37
C ASP A 156 8.04 -0.30 2.93
N TYR A 157 8.93 -0.14 3.91
CA TYR A 157 9.59 -1.27 4.58
C TYR A 157 8.61 -2.22 5.26
N GLN A 158 7.44 -1.75 5.69
CA GLN A 158 6.42 -2.60 6.30
C GLN A 158 5.75 -3.51 5.27
N LYS A 159 5.42 -2.99 4.08
CA LYS A 159 4.93 -3.80 2.96
C LYS A 159 5.97 -4.81 2.53
N LEU A 160 7.23 -4.38 2.40
CA LEU A 160 8.34 -5.26 2.03
C LEU A 160 8.55 -6.37 3.05
N ALA A 161 8.55 -6.06 4.35
CA ALA A 161 8.67 -7.04 5.42
C ALA A 161 7.52 -8.06 5.41
N ARG A 162 6.29 -7.62 5.15
CA ARG A 162 5.13 -8.51 5.08
C ARG A 162 5.14 -9.38 3.83
N SER A 163 5.49 -8.83 2.67
CA SER A 163 5.42 -9.55 1.39
C SER A 163 6.57 -10.53 1.20
N VAL A 164 7.75 -10.22 1.71
CA VAL A 164 8.96 -11.03 1.50
C VAL A 164 9.54 -11.54 2.82
N GLY A 165 9.60 -10.71 3.85
CA GLY A 165 10.27 -11.03 5.11
C GLY A 165 9.61 -12.19 5.87
N PHE A 166 8.30 -12.14 6.10
CA PHE A 166 7.60 -13.21 6.83
C PHE A 166 7.56 -14.53 6.06
N PRO A 167 7.27 -14.60 4.75
CA PRO A 167 7.36 -15.84 4.00
C PRO A 167 8.76 -16.45 4.02
N LEU A 168 9.79 -15.64 3.84
CA LEU A 168 11.19 -16.09 3.88
C LEU A 168 11.54 -16.68 5.26
N LEU A 169 11.16 -15.98 6.33
CA LEU A 169 11.36 -16.48 7.70
C LEU A 169 10.63 -17.80 7.94
N GLY A 170 9.40 -17.93 7.42
CA GLY A 170 8.62 -19.17 7.49
C GLY A 170 9.33 -20.36 6.82
N VAL A 171 9.87 -20.14 5.62
CA VAL A 171 10.63 -21.16 4.88
C VAL A 171 11.90 -21.57 5.64
N LEU A 172 12.64 -20.60 6.18
CA LEU A 172 13.85 -20.87 6.97
C LEU A 172 13.54 -21.65 8.24
N LEU A 173 12.47 -21.29 8.96
CA LEU A 173 12.04 -22.03 10.15
C LEU A 173 11.59 -23.45 9.84
N ALA A 174 10.81 -23.62 8.75
CA ALA A 174 10.39 -24.95 8.30
C ALA A 174 11.60 -25.82 7.93
N GLY A 175 12.55 -25.29 7.18
CA GLY A 175 13.79 -25.97 6.84
C GLY A 175 14.61 -26.35 8.06
N TRP A 176 14.73 -25.46 9.04
CA TRP A 176 15.41 -25.73 10.29
C TRP A 176 14.72 -26.84 11.11
N LEU A 177 13.39 -26.80 11.19
CA LEU A 177 12.61 -27.84 11.87
C LEU A 177 12.78 -29.22 11.22
N VAL A 178 12.70 -29.27 9.88
CA VAL A 178 12.94 -30.50 9.11
C VAL A 178 14.35 -31.01 9.36
N TYR A 179 15.36 -30.16 9.30
CA TYR A 179 16.74 -30.52 9.61
C TYR A 179 16.88 -31.09 11.02
N LYS A 180 16.27 -30.45 12.03
CA LYS A 180 16.30 -30.86 13.42
C LYS A 180 15.58 -32.19 13.62
N LEU A 181 14.44 -32.41 12.96
CA LEU A 181 13.69 -33.69 12.99
C LEU A 181 14.51 -34.83 12.39
N VAL A 182 15.09 -34.62 11.21
CA VAL A 182 15.92 -35.68 10.55
C VAL A 182 17.14 -36.03 11.39
N ARG A 183 17.73 -35.07 12.10
CA ARG A 183 18.89 -35.29 12.97
C ARG A 183 18.53 -35.77 14.37
N SER A 184 17.25 -35.86 14.74
CA SER A 184 16.83 -36.31 16.06
C SER A 184 17.11 -37.82 16.24
N LYS A 185 17.66 -38.19 17.40
CA LYS A 185 17.94 -39.58 17.75
C LYS A 185 16.70 -40.48 17.70
N TRP A 186 15.52 -39.90 17.92
CA TRP A 186 14.24 -40.58 17.90
C TRP A 186 13.87 -41.06 16.48
N VAL A 187 14.10 -40.25 15.47
CA VAL A 187 13.89 -40.65 14.07
C VAL A 187 14.95 -41.66 13.65
N GLN A 188 16.20 -41.44 14.02
CA GLN A 188 17.30 -42.37 13.70
C GLN A 188 17.09 -43.74 14.33
N ASN A 189 16.63 -43.83 15.59
CA ASN A 189 16.36 -45.10 16.27
C ASN A 189 15.18 -45.86 15.67
N ARG A 190 14.14 -45.22 15.22
CA ARG A 190 13.02 -45.88 14.51
C ARG A 190 13.44 -46.47 13.16
N TRP A 191 14.44 -45.90 12.53
CA TRP A 191 14.95 -46.40 11.25
C TRP A 191 16.02 -47.48 11.41
N ALA A 192 16.63 -47.56 12.57
CA ALA A 192 17.65 -48.56 12.90
C ALA A 192 17.06 -49.88 13.49
N ALA A 193 15.76 -49.93 13.78
CA ALA A 193 15.12 -51.14 14.30
C ALA A 193 15.15 -52.26 13.26
N PRO A 194 15.77 -53.42 13.55
CA PRO A 194 15.81 -54.56 12.63
C PRO A 194 14.39 -55.08 12.43
N ARG A 195 14.04 -55.33 11.18
CA ARG A 195 12.84 -56.10 10.83
C ARG A 195 13.10 -57.58 11.15
N SER A 196 12.50 -58.05 12.22
CA SER A 196 12.32 -59.48 12.48
C SER A 196 11.31 -60.06 11.52
#